data_be6fc7018558a582950228145c1a29e8
#
_entry.id   be6fc7018558a582950228145c1a29e8
#
_cell.length_a   1.000
_cell.length_b   1.000
_cell.length_c   1.000
_cell.angle_alpha   90.00
_cell.angle_beta   90.00
_cell.angle_gamma   90.00
#
_symmetry.space_group_name_H-M   'P 1'
#
loop_
_entity.id
_entity.type
_entity.pdbx_description
1 polymer ?
#
loop_
_entity_poly.entity_id
_entity_poly.type
_entity_poly.pdbx_seq_one_letter_code
_entity_poly.pdbx_strand_id
1 'polypeptide(L)'
;VTKVRPLFLAFPLLLAGCSTLSGFSWSSLSPFNWFGHRLTVSDAGVGDINASTPMLESALDKALDGDYRLRGGMETRNGKLVSLYEALKDDSVRLEISGAPKGQVKQVTVTDKAIASEWGVKIGDEFSSLYSKAFGVCQPGQGADARSVECVAPQGKHVSYLFSGDWNGPEGLMPSDDILKTWKVTKIVWHAQGRE
;
A
#
# COMPACT_ATOMS: atom_id res chain seq x y z
N VAL A 1 -74.99 2.71 5.79
CA VAL A 1 -74.24 3.76 6.48
C VAL A 1 -73.56 3.17 7.70
N THR A 2 -72.31 2.74 7.56
CA THR A 2 -71.59 2.15 8.70
C THR A 2 -70.23 2.91 8.83
N LYS A 3 -70.14 3.64 9.92
CA LYS A 3 -68.92 4.38 10.32
C LYS A 3 -67.90 3.43 10.87
N VAL A 4 -66.70 3.38 10.27
CA VAL A 4 -65.52 2.70 10.81
C VAL A 4 -64.67 3.73 11.54
N ARG A 5 -64.44 3.55 12.84
CA ARG A 5 -63.56 4.33 13.70
C ARG A 5 -62.12 3.85 13.54
N PRO A 6 -61.11 4.69 13.39
CA PRO A 6 -59.70 4.28 13.48
C PRO A 6 -59.27 4.12 14.95
N LEU A 7 -58.75 2.95 15.26
CA LEU A 7 -58.14 2.61 16.56
C LEU A 7 -56.71 3.06 16.55
N PHE A 8 -56.37 4.09 17.30
CA PHE A 8 -55.01 4.52 17.57
C PHE A 8 -54.39 3.59 18.61
N LEU A 9 -53.46 2.74 18.19
CA LEU A 9 -52.59 1.96 19.07
C LEU A 9 -51.37 2.81 19.40
N ALA A 10 -51.32 3.36 20.58
CA ALA A 10 -50.15 3.98 21.15
C ALA A 10 -49.17 2.93 21.59
N PHE A 11 -47.97 2.96 21.01
CA PHE A 11 -46.84 2.07 21.39
C PHE A 11 -45.96 2.82 22.40
N PRO A 12 -45.75 2.33 23.63
CA PRO A 12 -44.89 2.98 24.59
C PRO A 12 -43.42 2.74 24.23
N LEU A 13 -42.65 3.84 24.10
CA LEU A 13 -41.21 3.84 24.08
C LEU A 13 -40.66 3.38 25.45
N LEU A 14 -40.08 2.20 25.50
CA LEU A 14 -39.22 1.81 26.59
C LEU A 14 -37.77 2.16 26.25
N LEU A 15 -37.32 3.28 26.77
CA LEU A 15 -35.93 3.66 26.91
C LEU A 15 -35.35 2.93 28.13
N ALA A 16 -34.54 1.91 27.92
CA ALA A 16 -33.65 1.43 28.95
C ALA A 16 -32.47 0.66 28.32
N GLY A 17 -31.29 1.09 28.65
CA GLY A 17 -30.11 0.24 28.50
C GLY A 17 -28.90 0.93 27.92
N CYS A 18 -28.19 1.76 28.72
CA CYS A 18 -26.77 1.99 28.58
C CYS A 18 -26.03 0.64 28.74
N SER A 19 -25.48 0.14 27.66
CA SER A 19 -24.39 -0.83 27.77
C SER A 19 -23.29 -0.41 26.81
N THR A 20 -22.16 -0.17 27.38
CA THR A 20 -20.85 0.14 26.80
C THR A 20 -20.50 -0.82 25.67
N LEU A 21 -20.74 -0.42 24.43
CA LEU A 21 -20.16 -1.04 23.24
C LEU A 21 -18.90 -0.27 22.84
N SER A 22 -17.88 -0.37 23.70
CA SER A 22 -16.51 -0.03 23.34
C SER A 22 -15.99 -1.13 22.40
N GLY A 23 -15.95 -0.86 21.09
CA GLY A 23 -15.37 -1.78 20.13
C GLY A 23 -16.00 -1.77 18.74
N PHE A 24 -17.02 -0.97 18.48
CA PHE A 24 -17.58 -0.87 17.14
C PHE A 24 -16.85 0.21 16.36
N SER A 25 -15.85 -0.20 15.55
CA SER A 25 -15.19 0.69 14.61
C SER A 25 -16.15 0.97 13.45
N TRP A 26 -16.53 2.24 13.27
CA TRP A 26 -17.35 2.69 12.14
C TRP A 26 -16.69 2.47 10.77
N SER A 27 -15.40 2.11 10.73
CA SER A 27 -14.66 1.80 9.51
C SER A 27 -15.13 0.53 8.80
N SER A 28 -15.83 -0.39 9.51
CA SER A 28 -16.36 -1.62 8.91
C SER A 28 -17.69 -1.43 8.16
N LEU A 29 -18.31 -0.25 8.21
CA LEU A 29 -19.58 0.06 7.53
C LEU A 29 -19.39 0.91 6.26
N SER A 30 -18.16 1.01 5.76
CA SER A 30 -17.91 1.68 4.48
C SER A 30 -18.53 0.86 3.34
N PRO A 31 -19.46 1.42 2.54
CA PRO A 31 -20.04 0.71 1.40
C PRO A 31 -19.02 0.33 0.32
N PHE A 32 -17.79 0.81 0.43
CA PHE A 32 -16.68 0.46 -0.45
C PHE A 32 -16.12 -0.95 -0.22
N ASN A 33 -16.42 -1.59 0.93
CA ASN A 33 -16.02 -2.98 1.18
C ASN A 33 -16.85 -4.03 0.42
N TRP A 34 -17.91 -3.63 -0.28
CA TRP A 34 -18.76 -4.58 -1.05
C TRP A 34 -18.23 -4.89 -2.46
N PHE A 35 -17.26 -4.12 -2.97
CA PHE A 35 -16.73 -4.31 -4.33
C PHE A 35 -15.36 -4.99 -4.37
N GLY A 36 -15.13 -6.04 -3.56
CA GLY A 36 -13.85 -6.75 -3.50
C GLY A 36 -12.75 -5.87 -2.89
N HIS A 37 -11.92 -6.43 -2.03
CA HIS A 37 -10.80 -5.72 -1.44
C HIS A 37 -9.79 -5.35 -2.54
N ARG A 38 -9.92 -4.14 -3.11
CA ARG A 38 -8.84 -3.60 -3.93
C ARG A 38 -7.69 -3.28 -3.00
N LEU A 39 -6.58 -3.98 -3.17
CA LEU A 39 -5.34 -3.62 -2.50
C LEU A 39 -5.03 -2.14 -2.78
N THR A 40 -4.74 -1.41 -1.72
CA THR A 40 -4.35 0.00 -1.78
C THR A 40 -3.09 0.17 -0.95
N VAL A 41 -2.16 0.98 -1.42
CA VAL A 41 -0.97 1.35 -0.64
C VAL A 41 -1.29 2.59 0.18
N SER A 42 -1.23 2.46 1.49
CA SER A 42 -1.44 3.56 2.45
C SER A 42 -0.21 3.76 3.34
N ASP A 43 -0.21 4.81 4.11
CA ASP A 43 0.86 5.00 5.10
C ASP A 43 0.88 3.90 6.18
N ALA A 44 -0.25 3.23 6.42
CA ALA A 44 -0.36 2.11 7.36
C ALA A 44 0.13 0.76 6.80
N GLY A 45 0.12 0.58 5.48
CA GLY A 45 0.49 -0.69 4.85
C GLY A 45 -0.01 -0.85 3.41
N VAL A 46 -0.02 -2.09 2.94
CA VAL A 46 -0.55 -2.50 1.62
C VAL A 46 -1.67 -3.50 1.85
N GLY A 47 -2.93 -3.09 1.66
CA GLY A 47 -4.07 -3.85 2.12
C GLY A 47 -3.95 -4.13 3.62
N ASP A 48 -4.05 -5.38 4.03
CA ASP A 48 -3.90 -5.80 5.44
C ASP A 48 -2.44 -6.08 5.84
N ILE A 49 -1.49 -6.01 4.91
CA ILE A 49 -0.06 -6.14 5.23
C ILE A 49 0.44 -4.84 5.87
N ASN A 50 1.03 -4.94 7.06
CA ASN A 50 1.57 -3.83 7.83
C ASN A 50 2.86 -4.22 8.58
N ALA A 51 3.41 -3.30 9.38
CA ALA A 51 4.66 -3.50 10.12
C ALA A 51 4.61 -4.63 11.17
N SER A 52 3.43 -5.08 11.58
CA SER A 52 3.25 -6.19 12.52
C SER A 52 3.02 -7.55 11.83
N THR A 53 2.82 -7.55 10.51
CA THR A 53 2.58 -8.78 9.75
C THR A 53 3.81 -9.68 9.77
N PRO A 54 3.71 -10.94 10.23
CA PRO A 54 4.85 -11.86 10.24
C PRO A 54 5.28 -12.24 8.82
N MET A 55 6.59 -12.46 8.62
CA MET A 55 7.15 -13.02 7.39
C MET A 55 6.92 -14.54 7.31
N LEU A 56 5.64 -14.92 7.28
CA LEU A 56 5.15 -16.30 7.17
C LEU A 56 4.14 -16.37 6.02
N GLU A 57 4.27 -17.40 5.19
CA GLU A 57 3.41 -17.59 4.02
C GLU A 57 1.92 -17.54 4.37
N SER A 58 1.49 -18.25 5.43
CA SER A 58 0.09 -18.28 5.86
C SER A 58 -0.44 -16.92 6.34
N ALA A 59 0.42 -16.08 6.94
CA ALA A 59 0.04 -14.74 7.38
C ALA A 59 -0.09 -13.78 6.18
N LEU A 60 0.82 -13.89 5.22
CA LEU A 60 0.81 -13.09 4.00
C LEU A 60 -0.35 -13.50 3.08
N ASP A 61 -0.60 -14.80 2.92
CA ASP A 61 -1.72 -15.32 2.15
C ASP A 61 -3.06 -14.79 2.70
N LYS A 62 -3.23 -14.87 4.02
CA LYS A 62 -4.41 -14.29 4.69
C LYS A 62 -4.54 -12.78 4.47
N ALA A 63 -3.43 -12.03 4.58
CA ALA A 63 -3.44 -10.58 4.41
C ALA A 63 -3.67 -10.13 2.95
N LEU A 64 -3.50 -11.06 2.00
CA LEU A 64 -3.76 -10.90 0.57
C LEU A 64 -5.05 -11.59 0.11
N ASP A 65 -5.91 -12.04 1.05
CA ASP A 65 -7.19 -12.71 0.78
C ASP A 65 -7.08 -13.97 -0.10
N GLY A 66 -5.90 -14.60 -0.19
CA GLY A 66 -5.63 -15.75 -1.06
C GLY A 66 -5.63 -15.43 -2.57
N ASP A 67 -5.63 -14.15 -2.94
CA ASP A 67 -5.72 -13.70 -4.34
C ASP A 67 -4.41 -13.88 -5.14
N TYR A 68 -3.32 -14.23 -4.45
CA TYR A 68 -1.98 -14.31 -5.03
C TYR A 68 -1.32 -15.65 -4.72
N ARG A 69 -0.60 -16.20 -5.68
CA ARG A 69 0.29 -17.34 -5.43
C ARG A 69 1.59 -16.81 -4.82
N LEU A 70 1.94 -17.25 -3.62
CA LEU A 70 3.16 -16.85 -2.95
C LEU A 70 4.35 -17.75 -3.34
N ARG A 71 5.50 -17.13 -3.57
CA ARG A 71 6.79 -17.79 -3.79
C ARG A 71 7.79 -17.24 -2.80
N GLY A 72 8.17 -18.05 -1.81
CA GLY A 72 9.12 -17.67 -0.78
C GLY A 72 10.57 -17.90 -1.20
N GLY A 73 11.46 -17.06 -0.72
CA GLY A 73 12.90 -17.13 -0.93
C GLY A 73 13.68 -16.38 0.14
N MET A 74 14.99 -16.41 0.02
CA MET A 74 15.92 -15.65 0.85
C MET A 74 16.99 -15.05 -0.04
N GLU A 75 17.39 -13.84 0.26
CA GLU A 75 18.47 -13.15 -0.44
C GLU A 75 19.37 -12.40 0.53
N THR A 76 20.52 -11.97 0.07
CA THR A 76 21.42 -11.11 0.84
C THR A 76 21.35 -9.68 0.29
N ARG A 77 20.88 -8.75 1.11
CA ARG A 77 20.89 -7.29 0.83
C ARG A 77 21.82 -6.59 1.80
N ASN A 78 22.80 -5.85 1.31
CA ASN A 78 23.76 -5.11 2.14
C ASN A 78 24.42 -5.99 3.24
N GLY A 79 24.79 -7.23 2.90
CA GLY A 79 25.40 -8.17 3.82
C GLY A 79 24.47 -8.79 4.87
N LYS A 80 23.17 -8.50 4.83
CA LYS A 80 22.17 -9.08 5.73
C LYS A 80 21.25 -10.03 4.98
N LEU A 81 20.94 -11.16 5.64
CA LEU A 81 19.97 -12.12 5.10
C LEU A 81 18.56 -11.55 5.25
N VAL A 82 17.79 -11.58 4.18
CA VAL A 82 16.41 -11.05 4.08
C VAL A 82 15.53 -12.19 3.58
N SER A 83 14.38 -12.38 4.24
CA SER A 83 13.29 -13.20 3.69
C SER A 83 12.54 -12.41 2.64
N LEU A 84 12.19 -13.09 1.55
CA LEU A 84 11.48 -12.53 0.42
C LEU A 84 10.27 -13.40 0.11
N TYR A 85 9.13 -12.78 -0.15
CA TYR A 85 7.97 -13.40 -0.77
C TYR A 85 7.56 -12.60 -2.00
N GLU A 86 7.43 -13.28 -3.11
CA GLU A 86 6.84 -12.73 -4.32
C GLU A 86 5.38 -13.17 -4.40
N ALA A 87 4.48 -12.22 -4.53
CA ALA A 87 3.07 -12.45 -4.74
C ALA A 87 2.75 -12.36 -6.24
N LEU A 88 2.40 -13.51 -6.83
CA LEU A 88 2.18 -13.65 -8.27
C LEU A 88 0.68 -13.73 -8.58
N LYS A 89 0.30 -13.06 -9.67
CA LYS A 89 -1.00 -13.19 -10.31
C LYS A 89 -0.78 -13.31 -11.82
N ASP A 90 -1.44 -14.28 -12.46
CA ASP A 90 -1.23 -14.60 -13.87
C ASP A 90 0.27 -14.80 -14.22
N ASP A 91 0.99 -15.57 -13.38
CA ASP A 91 2.42 -15.85 -13.45
C ASP A 91 3.35 -14.63 -13.45
N SER A 92 2.81 -13.45 -13.19
CA SER A 92 3.58 -12.21 -13.06
C SER A 92 3.70 -11.78 -11.60
N VAL A 93 4.90 -11.37 -11.18
CA VAL A 93 5.13 -10.79 -9.85
C VAL A 93 4.40 -9.45 -9.78
N ARG A 94 3.49 -9.33 -8.82
CA ARG A 94 2.68 -8.14 -8.57
C ARG A 94 3.13 -7.37 -7.34
N LEU A 95 3.57 -8.12 -6.32
CA LEU A 95 4.16 -7.56 -5.12
C LEU A 95 5.42 -8.34 -4.74
N GLU A 96 6.37 -7.64 -4.17
CA GLU A 96 7.54 -8.19 -3.51
C GLU A 96 7.50 -7.77 -2.05
N ILE A 97 7.49 -8.74 -1.14
CA ILE A 97 7.35 -8.51 0.30
C ILE A 97 8.63 -8.98 0.97
N SER A 98 9.32 -8.10 1.68
CA SER A 98 10.59 -8.43 2.31
C SER A 98 10.62 -8.05 3.78
N GLY A 99 11.43 -8.79 4.55
CA GLY A 99 11.60 -8.58 5.97
C GLY A 99 12.71 -9.43 6.58
N ALA A 100 12.89 -9.33 7.88
CA ALA A 100 13.87 -10.16 8.57
C ALA A 100 13.41 -11.64 8.56
N PRO A 101 14.33 -12.60 8.44
CA PRO A 101 14.00 -14.03 8.56
C PRO A 101 13.28 -14.31 9.89
N LYS A 102 12.11 -14.96 9.81
CA LYS A 102 11.24 -15.23 10.98
C LYS A 102 10.81 -13.96 11.75
N GLY A 103 10.94 -12.80 11.15
CA GLY A 103 10.55 -11.52 11.71
C GLY A 103 9.25 -11.00 11.11
N GLN A 104 9.15 -9.69 10.99
CA GLN A 104 8.01 -8.97 10.45
C GLN A 104 8.34 -8.37 9.08
N VAL A 105 7.31 -8.02 8.32
CA VAL A 105 7.43 -7.29 7.07
C VAL A 105 8.15 -5.96 7.32
N LYS A 106 9.10 -5.63 6.46
CA LYS A 106 9.86 -4.38 6.48
C LYS A 106 9.59 -3.51 5.27
N GLN A 107 9.30 -4.13 4.14
CA GLN A 107 9.05 -3.44 2.89
C GLN A 107 8.09 -4.24 2.02
N VAL A 108 7.20 -3.54 1.34
CA VAL A 108 6.37 -4.10 0.26
C VAL A 108 6.57 -3.23 -0.97
N THR A 109 7.01 -3.85 -2.06
CA THR A 109 7.16 -3.21 -3.37
C THR A 109 6.02 -3.66 -4.27
N VAL A 110 5.26 -2.71 -4.79
CA VAL A 110 4.12 -2.94 -5.66
C VAL A 110 4.52 -2.63 -7.10
N THR A 111 4.31 -3.60 -8.00
CA THR A 111 4.51 -3.48 -9.45
C THR A 111 3.21 -3.66 -10.24
N ASP A 112 2.10 -3.90 -9.57
CA ASP A 112 0.78 -4.04 -10.19
C ASP A 112 0.17 -2.68 -10.51
N LYS A 113 -0.10 -2.43 -11.79
CA LYS A 113 -0.76 -1.19 -12.27
C LYS A 113 -2.20 -1.03 -11.77
N ALA A 114 -2.84 -2.09 -11.30
CA ALA A 114 -4.19 -2.05 -10.75
C ALA A 114 -4.24 -1.51 -9.32
N ILE A 115 -3.08 -1.52 -8.63
CA ILE A 115 -2.94 -1.05 -7.25
C ILE A 115 -2.51 0.43 -7.27
N ALA A 116 -3.24 1.26 -6.55
CA ALA A 116 -2.94 2.69 -6.38
C ALA A 116 -2.57 2.99 -4.93
N SER A 117 -1.92 4.12 -4.68
CA SER A 117 -1.83 4.66 -3.33
C SER A 117 -3.20 5.22 -2.90
N GLU A 118 -3.39 5.39 -1.58
CA GLU A 118 -4.61 6.02 -1.02
C GLU A 118 -4.81 7.47 -1.50
N TRP A 119 -3.75 8.11 -1.99
CA TRP A 119 -3.79 9.44 -2.60
C TRP A 119 -4.02 9.42 -4.12
N GLY A 120 -4.31 8.24 -4.68
CA GLY A 120 -4.66 8.06 -6.09
C GLY A 120 -3.48 7.92 -7.06
N VAL A 121 -2.23 7.92 -6.57
CA VAL A 121 -1.03 7.76 -7.42
C VAL A 121 -0.93 6.32 -7.90
N LYS A 122 -0.62 6.17 -9.20
CA LYS A 122 -0.54 4.88 -9.91
C LYS A 122 0.80 4.72 -10.61
N ILE A 123 1.14 3.47 -10.88
CA ILE A 123 2.24 3.15 -11.80
C ILE A 123 1.90 3.71 -13.18
N GLY A 124 2.82 4.50 -13.72
CA GLY A 124 2.69 5.22 -14.98
C GLY A 124 2.47 6.73 -14.82
N ASP A 125 2.15 7.23 -13.63
CA ASP A 125 2.02 8.66 -13.37
C ASP A 125 3.38 9.35 -13.51
N GLU A 126 3.37 10.58 -14.03
CA GLU A 126 4.59 11.33 -14.28
C GLU A 126 5.10 12.02 -13.02
N PHE A 127 6.43 12.13 -12.89
CA PHE A 127 7.10 12.85 -11.80
C PHE A 127 6.55 14.26 -11.63
N SER A 128 6.40 14.99 -12.74
CA SER A 128 5.91 16.38 -12.75
C SER A 128 4.51 16.56 -12.20
N SER A 129 3.70 15.50 -12.16
CA SER A 129 2.35 15.54 -11.55
C SER A 129 2.37 15.48 -10.02
N LEU A 130 3.48 15.01 -9.43
CA LEU A 130 3.62 14.77 -8.00
C LEU A 130 4.64 15.70 -7.33
N TYR A 131 5.69 16.06 -8.06
CA TYR A 131 6.82 16.83 -7.55
C TYR A 131 7.22 17.94 -8.50
N SER A 132 7.52 19.09 -7.93
CA SER A 132 8.15 20.21 -8.67
C SER A 132 9.66 20.11 -8.68
N LYS A 133 10.27 19.47 -7.68
CA LYS A 133 11.72 19.31 -7.47
C LYS A 133 12.01 17.98 -6.78
N ALA A 134 13.14 17.38 -7.10
CA ALA A 134 13.64 16.17 -6.45
C ALA A 134 14.38 16.46 -5.14
N PHE A 135 14.96 17.66 -5.02
CA PHE A 135 15.79 18.02 -3.87
C PHE A 135 15.01 17.94 -2.55
N GLY A 136 15.59 17.24 -1.57
CA GLY A 136 15.04 17.09 -0.22
C GLY A 136 13.96 16.01 -0.06
N VAL A 137 13.44 15.45 -1.18
CA VAL A 137 12.37 14.41 -1.12
C VAL A 137 12.72 13.15 -1.89
N CYS A 138 13.72 13.22 -2.78
CA CYS A 138 14.15 12.10 -3.61
C CYS A 138 15.61 11.74 -3.37
N GLN A 139 15.94 10.49 -3.64
CA GLN A 139 17.29 9.95 -3.59
C GLN A 139 17.49 8.94 -4.74
N PRO A 140 18.74 8.66 -5.15
CA PRO A 140 19.01 7.59 -6.11
C PRO A 140 18.49 6.26 -5.59
N GLY A 141 17.91 5.44 -6.48
CA GLY A 141 17.54 4.08 -6.18
C GLY A 141 18.76 3.22 -5.82
N GLN A 142 18.53 2.06 -5.22
CA GLN A 142 19.58 1.17 -4.75
C GLN A 142 19.48 -0.23 -5.38
N GLY A 143 20.60 -0.92 -5.47
CA GLY A 143 20.64 -2.30 -5.96
C GLY A 143 20.12 -2.42 -7.40
N ALA A 144 19.09 -3.24 -7.60
CA ALA A 144 18.47 -3.43 -8.91
C ALA A 144 17.81 -2.16 -9.46
N ASP A 145 17.53 -1.19 -8.60
CA ASP A 145 16.88 0.09 -8.95
C ASP A 145 17.87 1.26 -9.02
N ALA A 146 19.18 1.02 -9.09
CA ALA A 146 20.23 2.05 -9.08
C ALA A 146 20.13 3.09 -10.21
N ARG A 147 19.38 2.78 -11.28
CA ARG A 147 19.09 3.70 -12.38
C ARG A 147 17.74 4.42 -12.24
N SER A 148 17.09 4.25 -11.12
CA SER A 148 15.81 4.87 -10.79
C SER A 148 16.00 5.91 -9.69
N VAL A 149 14.97 6.70 -9.44
CA VAL A 149 14.93 7.68 -8.36
C VAL A 149 13.75 7.37 -7.46
N GLU A 150 14.01 7.27 -6.17
CA GLU A 150 12.99 7.03 -5.15
C GLU A 150 12.66 8.32 -4.42
N CYS A 151 11.38 8.70 -4.40
CA CYS A 151 10.87 9.90 -3.77
C CYS A 151 9.83 9.55 -2.71
N VAL A 152 9.96 10.13 -1.51
CA VAL A 152 8.97 9.96 -0.44
C VAL A 152 7.66 10.61 -0.86
N ALA A 153 6.52 9.94 -0.60
CA ALA A 153 5.20 10.47 -0.94
C ALA A 153 4.96 11.80 -0.22
N PRO A 154 4.41 12.82 -0.91
CA PRO A 154 4.19 14.14 -0.29
C PRO A 154 3.24 14.12 0.91
N GLN A 155 2.37 13.11 1.00
CA GLN A 155 1.32 13.00 1.99
C GLN A 155 1.61 12.00 3.11
N GLY A 156 2.68 11.19 3.00
CA GLY A 156 3.01 10.12 3.93
C GLY A 156 4.50 9.99 4.18
N LYS A 157 4.87 9.18 5.17
CA LYS A 157 6.27 8.91 5.51
C LYS A 157 6.68 7.46 5.22
N HIS A 158 5.71 6.58 5.07
CA HIS A 158 5.92 5.15 4.88
C HIS A 158 5.84 4.74 3.41
N VAL A 159 5.37 5.62 2.53
CA VAL A 159 5.23 5.35 1.10
C VAL A 159 6.24 6.16 0.31
N SER A 160 6.85 5.52 -0.67
CA SER A 160 7.68 6.18 -1.68
C SER A 160 7.32 5.69 -3.08
N TYR A 161 7.63 6.53 -4.06
CA TYR A 161 7.43 6.24 -5.48
C TYR A 161 8.78 6.11 -6.16
N LEU A 162 8.97 5.04 -6.89
CA LEU A 162 10.16 4.81 -7.70
C LEU A 162 9.89 5.27 -9.12
N PHE A 163 10.67 6.22 -9.58
CA PHE A 163 10.59 6.78 -10.93
C PHE A 163 11.71 6.24 -11.80
N SER A 164 11.39 5.89 -13.03
CA SER A 164 12.36 5.48 -14.02
C SER A 164 12.06 6.14 -15.35
N GLY A 165 13.12 6.35 -16.14
CA GLY A 165 13.07 6.94 -17.48
C GLY A 165 14.44 6.87 -18.13
N ASP A 166 14.58 7.46 -19.31
CA ASP A 166 15.82 7.45 -20.08
C ASP A 166 16.82 8.46 -19.49
N TRP A 167 17.96 7.94 -19.08
CA TRP A 167 19.10 8.74 -18.63
C TRP A 167 20.41 7.96 -18.76
N ASN A 168 21.42 8.59 -19.37
CA ASN A 168 22.73 8.00 -19.61
C ASN A 168 23.80 8.46 -18.64
N GLY A 169 23.40 9.09 -17.52
CA GLY A 169 24.36 9.50 -16.49
C GLY A 169 24.85 8.32 -15.64
N PRO A 170 25.87 8.54 -14.79
CA PRO A 170 26.41 7.54 -13.90
C PRO A 170 25.35 7.01 -12.91
N GLU A 171 25.42 5.71 -12.60
CA GLU A 171 24.57 5.11 -11.55
C GLU A 171 24.82 5.78 -10.19
N GLY A 172 23.77 5.90 -9.39
CA GLY A 172 23.83 6.51 -8.06
C GLY A 172 23.88 8.05 -8.06
N LEU A 173 23.85 8.70 -9.23
CA LEU A 173 23.64 10.15 -9.33
C LEU A 173 22.17 10.47 -9.62
N MET A 174 21.77 11.67 -9.23
CA MET A 174 20.44 12.19 -9.51
C MET A 174 20.42 12.89 -10.86
N PRO A 175 19.49 12.55 -11.75
CA PRO A 175 19.21 13.38 -12.93
C PRO A 175 18.72 14.78 -12.49
N SER A 176 18.84 15.75 -13.38
CA SER A 176 18.25 17.07 -13.14
C SER A 176 16.72 17.01 -13.12
N ASP A 177 16.09 17.98 -12.45
CA ASP A 177 14.61 18.06 -12.40
C ASP A 177 13.99 18.11 -13.81
N ASP A 178 14.67 18.72 -14.78
CA ASP A 178 14.21 18.77 -16.17
C ASP A 178 14.15 17.40 -16.85
N ILE A 179 15.07 16.50 -16.51
CA ILE A 179 15.06 15.11 -16.98
C ILE A 179 13.97 14.33 -16.24
N LEU A 180 13.86 14.52 -14.93
CA LEU A 180 12.92 13.79 -14.09
C LEU A 180 11.45 14.08 -14.44
N LYS A 181 11.12 15.25 -14.95
CA LYS A 181 9.74 15.68 -15.25
C LYS A 181 8.92 14.64 -16.01
N THR A 182 9.55 13.94 -16.96
CA THR A 182 8.89 12.95 -17.84
C THR A 182 9.03 11.51 -17.33
N TRP A 183 9.77 11.31 -16.25
CA TRP A 183 9.92 9.98 -15.67
C TRP A 183 8.62 9.53 -15.05
N LYS A 184 8.38 8.21 -15.07
CA LYS A 184 7.12 7.63 -14.63
C LYS A 184 7.33 6.77 -13.40
N VAL A 185 6.31 6.75 -12.55
CA VAL A 185 6.24 5.78 -11.44
C VAL A 185 6.28 4.38 -12.03
N THR A 186 7.26 3.61 -11.62
CA THR A 186 7.42 2.19 -12.01
C THR A 186 7.13 1.24 -10.86
N LYS A 187 7.30 1.71 -9.62
CA LYS A 187 6.98 0.96 -8.41
C LYS A 187 6.42 1.90 -7.35
N ILE A 188 5.52 1.39 -6.51
CA ILE A 188 5.11 2.03 -5.26
C ILE A 188 5.69 1.18 -4.14
N VAL A 189 6.40 1.79 -3.20
CA VAL A 189 7.11 1.09 -2.13
C VAL A 189 6.59 1.55 -0.79
N TRP A 190 6.16 0.61 0.03
CA TRP A 190 5.82 0.85 1.42
C TRP A 190 6.95 0.36 2.32
N HIS A 191 7.27 1.14 3.36
CA HIS A 191 8.33 0.86 4.33
C HIS A 191 7.74 0.81 5.74
N ALA A 192 7.99 -0.26 6.48
CA ALA A 192 7.54 -0.38 7.88
C ALA A 192 8.19 0.67 8.81
N GLN A 193 9.38 1.13 8.46
CA GLN A 193 10.02 2.30 9.08
C GLN A 193 9.87 3.46 8.10
N GLY A 194 9.21 4.52 8.54
CA GLY A 194 9.04 5.71 7.71
C GLY A 194 10.40 6.25 7.24
N ARG A 195 10.40 6.93 6.11
CA ARG A 195 11.58 7.60 5.56
C ARG A 195 11.51 9.08 5.93
N GLU A 196 12.62 9.62 6.42
CA GLU A 196 12.80 11.06 6.70
C GLU A 196 13.39 11.76 5.49
#